data_bffdc6b460d05c102493c2a23f5e7aca
#
_entry.id   bffdc6b460d05c102493c2a23f5e7aca
#
_cell.length_a   1.000
_cell.length_b   1.000
_cell.length_c   1.000
_cell.angle_alpha   90.00
_cell.angle_beta   90.00
_cell.angle_gamma   90.00
#
_symmetry.space_group_name_H-M   'P 1'
#
loop_
_entity.id
_entity.type
_entity.pdbx_description
1 polymer ?
#
loop_
_entity_poly.entity_id
_entity_poly.type
_entity_poly.pdbx_seq_one_letter_code
_entity_poly.pdbx_strand_id
1 'polypeptide(L)'
;GVLMLYYPEEYNYKRDYLIKNDIDNLENTSLKINERIREFIIKKGRPVHKNELKQEFRGFSDIMLLYPILADPYLFKWEYNYYSCKDLLHFDENDINLLRKIIENIMNDNRGYCSDTMLYNSTLKNKCSFLEKNNIKSPMNLFYVANHLFYDEYDFRRPHICKKGIFENISVKNIALYLLNNPEEFSYQEYSKIVDKMKWSIVTSGMVLSNLEEEYYRNSKDK
;
A
#
# COMPACT_ATOMS: atom_id res chain seq x y z
N GLY A 1 0.61 34.41 -17.12
CA GLY A 1 1.78 34.11 -17.85
C GLY A 1 1.75 34.46 -19.34
N VAL A 2 2.85 34.19 -20.00
CA VAL A 2 3.08 34.50 -21.42
C VAL A 2 1.99 33.95 -22.33
N LEU A 3 1.51 32.73 -22.10
CA LEU A 3 0.45 32.09 -22.91
C LEU A 3 -0.85 32.88 -22.91
N MET A 4 -1.25 33.46 -21.80
CA MET A 4 -2.47 34.28 -21.73
C MET A 4 -2.34 35.64 -22.43
N LEU A 5 -1.12 36.17 -22.58
CA LEU A 5 -0.87 37.40 -23.35
C LEU A 5 -1.04 37.17 -24.85
N TYR A 6 -0.64 36.00 -25.35
CA TYR A 6 -0.70 35.66 -26.78
C TYR A 6 -1.95 34.89 -27.19
N TYR A 7 -2.55 34.17 -26.27
CA TYR A 7 -3.71 33.30 -26.55
C TYR A 7 -4.79 33.43 -25.44
N PRO A 8 -5.34 34.65 -25.22
CA PRO A 8 -6.28 34.87 -24.10
C PRO A 8 -7.61 34.09 -24.24
N GLU A 9 -7.96 33.73 -25.49
CA GLU A 9 -9.20 32.95 -25.74
C GLU A 9 -9.04 31.44 -25.57
N GLU A 10 -7.79 30.95 -25.55
CA GLU A 10 -7.51 29.52 -25.46
C GLU A 10 -7.25 29.04 -24.03
N TYR A 11 -6.95 29.97 -23.10
CA TYR A 11 -6.53 29.61 -21.76
C TYR A 11 -7.19 30.47 -20.70
N ASN A 12 -7.59 29.84 -19.59
CA ASN A 12 -8.08 30.51 -18.39
C ASN A 12 -7.19 30.21 -17.18
N TYR A 13 -7.09 31.20 -16.28
CA TYR A 13 -6.47 31.04 -14.96
C TYR A 13 -7.51 30.48 -13.98
N LYS A 14 -7.19 29.37 -13.29
CA LYS A 14 -7.93 28.89 -12.14
C LYS A 14 -6.94 28.65 -11.00
N ARG A 15 -6.87 29.61 -10.07
CA ARG A 15 -5.85 29.68 -9.01
C ARG A 15 -4.44 29.70 -9.63
N ASP A 16 -3.61 28.67 -9.36
CA ASP A 16 -2.21 28.56 -9.81
C ASP A 16 -2.06 27.82 -11.15
N TYR A 17 -3.17 27.51 -11.82
CA TYR A 17 -3.17 26.70 -13.05
C TYR A 17 -3.61 27.51 -14.26
N LEU A 18 -2.91 27.31 -15.37
CA LEU A 18 -3.32 27.75 -16.69
C LEU A 18 -4.08 26.57 -17.36
N ILE A 19 -5.36 26.76 -17.63
CA ILE A 19 -6.23 25.72 -18.19
C ILE A 19 -6.57 26.13 -19.62
N LYS A 20 -6.36 25.20 -20.58
CA LYS A 20 -6.82 25.40 -21.94
C LYS A 20 -8.34 25.34 -22.00
N ASN A 21 -8.96 26.29 -22.71
CA ASN A 21 -10.39 26.39 -22.90
C ASN A 21 -10.84 25.38 -23.96
N ASP A 22 -10.70 24.08 -23.75
CA ASP A 22 -11.34 23.07 -24.58
C ASP A 22 -12.81 22.92 -24.15
N ILE A 23 -13.72 23.17 -25.06
CA ILE A 23 -15.18 23.21 -24.82
C ILE A 23 -15.69 21.90 -24.21
N ASP A 24 -15.05 20.77 -24.51
CA ASP A 24 -15.41 19.44 -23.97
C ASP A 24 -14.92 19.21 -22.52
N ASN A 25 -14.08 20.11 -21.97
CA ASN A 25 -13.53 19.99 -20.63
C ASN A 25 -14.17 20.92 -19.58
N LEU A 26 -15.14 21.75 -19.95
CA LEU A 26 -15.77 22.69 -18.99
C LEU A 26 -16.53 21.98 -17.88
N GLU A 27 -17.13 20.81 -18.15
CA GLU A 27 -17.81 20.01 -17.12
C GLU A 27 -16.80 19.38 -16.14
N ASN A 28 -15.61 19.01 -16.61
CA ASN A 28 -14.56 18.38 -15.79
C ASN A 28 -13.64 19.38 -15.05
N THR A 29 -13.69 20.67 -15.35
CA THR A 29 -12.87 21.69 -14.67
C THR A 29 -13.30 22.01 -13.24
N SER A 30 -14.50 21.54 -12.81
CA SER A 30 -14.98 21.66 -11.45
C SER A 30 -14.49 20.55 -10.53
N LEU A 31 -14.11 19.39 -11.06
CA LEU A 31 -13.66 18.24 -10.28
C LEU A 31 -12.26 18.47 -9.70
N LYS A 32 -12.07 18.00 -8.47
CA LYS A 32 -10.74 17.94 -7.84
C LYS A 32 -9.87 16.93 -8.58
N ILE A 33 -8.55 17.09 -8.50
CA ILE A 33 -7.59 16.20 -9.18
C ILE A 33 -7.76 14.72 -8.78
N ASN A 34 -8.07 14.43 -7.52
CA ASN A 34 -8.34 13.08 -7.04
C ASN A 34 -9.59 12.46 -7.70
N GLU A 35 -10.67 13.24 -7.88
CA GLU A 35 -11.89 12.80 -8.56
C GLU A 35 -11.59 12.46 -10.04
N ARG A 36 -10.84 13.30 -10.73
CA ARG A 36 -10.40 13.05 -12.11
C ARG A 36 -9.51 11.81 -12.22
N ILE A 37 -8.60 11.59 -11.28
CA ILE A 37 -7.77 10.37 -11.24
C ILE A 37 -8.65 9.14 -11.04
N ARG A 38 -9.63 9.21 -10.12
CA ARG A 38 -10.60 8.14 -9.87
C ARG A 38 -11.40 7.80 -11.13
N GLU A 39 -11.98 8.79 -11.80
CA GLU A 39 -12.71 8.60 -13.05
C GLU A 39 -11.84 7.97 -14.14
N PHE A 40 -10.59 8.41 -14.27
CA PHE A 40 -9.65 7.82 -15.22
C PHE A 40 -9.40 6.33 -14.91
N ILE A 41 -9.19 5.96 -13.63
CA ILE A 41 -9.00 4.57 -13.22
C ILE A 41 -10.25 3.74 -13.51
N ILE A 42 -11.45 4.26 -13.17
CA ILE A 42 -12.73 3.61 -13.46
C ILE A 42 -12.90 3.38 -14.97
N LYS A 43 -12.63 4.40 -15.80
CA LYS A 43 -12.70 4.30 -17.26
C LYS A 43 -11.74 3.24 -17.83
N LYS A 44 -10.57 3.04 -17.21
CA LYS A 44 -9.63 1.97 -17.59
C LYS A 44 -10.09 0.58 -17.15
N GLY A 45 -10.96 0.47 -16.15
CA GLY A 45 -11.45 -0.80 -15.61
C GLY A 45 -10.36 -1.68 -14.97
N ARG A 46 -9.20 -1.10 -14.61
CA ARG A 46 -8.05 -1.81 -14.04
C ARG A 46 -7.13 -0.87 -13.28
N PRO A 47 -6.26 -1.38 -12.41
CA PRO A 47 -5.18 -0.57 -11.85
C PRO A 47 -4.32 0.05 -12.96
N VAL A 48 -3.92 1.32 -12.77
CA VAL A 48 -3.16 2.10 -13.76
C VAL A 48 -1.73 2.35 -13.28
N HIS A 49 -0.80 2.29 -14.21
CA HIS A 49 0.59 2.60 -13.92
C HIS A 49 0.80 4.12 -13.80
N LYS A 50 1.73 4.55 -12.95
CA LYS A 50 2.11 5.96 -12.75
C LYS A 50 2.36 6.71 -14.07
N ASN A 51 2.97 6.06 -15.06
CA ASN A 51 3.25 6.68 -16.35
C ASN A 51 1.98 6.95 -17.15
N GLU A 52 0.94 6.13 -17.02
CA GLU A 52 -0.37 6.38 -17.64
C GLU A 52 -1.04 7.61 -17.04
N LEU A 53 -0.94 7.78 -15.70
CA LEU A 53 -1.40 8.99 -15.04
C LEU A 53 -0.65 10.23 -15.52
N LYS A 54 0.68 10.14 -15.67
CA LYS A 54 1.49 11.26 -16.20
C LYS A 54 1.15 11.61 -17.66
N GLN A 55 0.80 10.62 -18.46
CA GLN A 55 0.38 10.86 -19.85
C GLN A 55 -0.99 11.52 -19.92
N GLU A 56 -1.93 11.11 -19.09
CA GLU A 56 -3.28 11.68 -19.02
C GLU A 56 -3.28 13.09 -18.42
N PHE A 57 -2.56 13.26 -17.31
CA PHE A 57 -2.49 14.51 -16.56
C PHE A 57 -1.19 15.27 -16.87
N ARG A 58 -0.94 15.58 -18.15
CA ARG A 58 0.25 16.34 -18.59
C ARG A 58 0.32 17.68 -17.89
N GLY A 59 1.52 18.05 -17.44
CA GLY A 59 1.75 19.30 -16.72
C GLY A 59 1.68 19.18 -15.20
N PHE A 60 1.20 18.07 -14.64
CA PHE A 60 1.26 17.83 -13.21
C PHE A 60 2.57 17.14 -12.81
N SER A 61 3.17 17.61 -11.73
CA SER A 61 4.34 16.95 -11.15
C SER A 61 3.94 15.62 -10.46
N ASP A 62 4.93 14.76 -10.19
CA ASP A 62 4.70 13.51 -9.46
C ASP A 62 4.01 13.74 -8.12
N ILE A 63 4.42 14.75 -7.37
CA ILE A 63 3.84 15.09 -6.07
C ILE A 63 2.36 15.48 -6.22
N MET A 64 2.03 16.28 -7.23
CA MET A 64 0.67 16.74 -7.50
C MET A 64 -0.27 15.59 -7.90
N LEU A 65 0.25 14.51 -8.50
CA LEU A 65 -0.53 13.32 -8.84
C LEU A 65 -0.59 12.31 -7.70
N LEU A 66 0.52 12.08 -6.98
CA LEU A 66 0.60 11.03 -5.99
C LEU A 66 0.04 11.42 -4.62
N TYR A 67 0.20 12.69 -4.22
CA TYR A 67 -0.33 13.15 -2.94
C TYR A 67 -1.87 13.01 -2.86
N PRO A 68 -2.67 13.42 -3.87
CA PRO A 68 -4.09 13.18 -3.89
C PRO A 68 -4.48 11.71 -3.75
N ILE A 69 -3.73 10.80 -4.38
CA ILE A 69 -3.98 9.36 -4.30
C ILE A 69 -3.78 8.83 -2.87
N LEU A 70 -2.77 9.33 -2.16
CA LEU A 70 -2.49 8.93 -0.78
C LEU A 70 -3.46 9.54 0.23
N ALA A 71 -4.04 10.70 -0.09
CA ALA A 71 -4.94 11.45 0.79
C ALA A 71 -6.42 11.13 0.56
N ASP A 72 -6.77 10.50 -0.55
CA ASP A 72 -8.16 10.22 -0.93
C ASP A 72 -8.60 8.83 -0.42
N PRO A 73 -9.73 8.74 0.31
CA PRO A 73 -10.21 7.45 0.84
C PRO A 73 -10.72 6.47 -0.21
N TYR A 74 -10.90 6.91 -1.46
CA TYR A 74 -11.33 6.05 -2.56
C TYR A 74 -10.19 5.56 -3.46
N LEU A 75 -9.01 6.17 -3.33
CA LEU A 75 -7.83 5.85 -4.11
C LEU A 75 -6.80 5.12 -3.24
N PHE A 76 -6.10 4.17 -3.80
CA PHE A 76 -5.06 3.45 -3.06
C PHE A 76 -3.97 2.88 -3.98
N LYS A 77 -2.83 2.58 -3.40
CA LYS A 77 -1.75 1.88 -4.08
C LYS A 77 -2.15 0.42 -4.30
N TRP A 78 -1.95 -0.08 -5.52
CA TRP A 78 -2.22 -1.48 -5.88
C TRP A 78 -0.96 -2.35 -5.77
N GLU A 79 0.12 -1.83 -6.34
CA GLU A 79 1.47 -2.39 -6.23
C GLU A 79 2.51 -1.30 -6.57
N TYR A 80 3.76 -1.68 -6.81
CA TYR A 80 4.80 -0.71 -7.11
C TYR A 80 4.45 0.10 -8.38
N ASN A 81 4.29 1.41 -8.22
CA ASN A 81 3.87 2.35 -9.28
C ASN A 81 2.50 2.10 -9.92
N TYR A 82 1.66 1.20 -9.37
CA TYR A 82 0.28 1.03 -9.80
C TYR A 82 -0.69 1.51 -8.73
N TYR A 83 -1.78 2.10 -9.19
CA TYR A 83 -2.81 2.69 -8.35
C TYR A 83 -4.19 2.22 -8.80
N SER A 84 -5.09 2.06 -7.85
CA SER A 84 -6.46 1.61 -8.07
C SER A 84 -7.45 2.47 -7.29
N CYS A 85 -8.73 2.20 -7.43
CA CYS A 85 -9.78 2.84 -6.66
C CYS A 85 -10.75 1.80 -6.09
N LYS A 86 -11.45 2.20 -5.03
CA LYS A 86 -12.45 1.37 -4.34
C LYS A 86 -13.53 0.85 -5.28
N ASP A 87 -13.90 1.63 -6.30
CA ASP A 87 -14.97 1.29 -7.24
C ASP A 87 -14.65 0.06 -8.10
N LEU A 88 -13.38 -0.30 -8.23
CA LEU A 88 -12.93 -1.51 -8.91
C LEU A 88 -12.84 -2.74 -7.99
N LEU A 89 -13.13 -2.58 -6.71
CA LEU A 89 -13.11 -3.70 -5.76
C LEU A 89 -14.51 -4.32 -5.66
N HIS A 90 -14.57 -5.62 -5.89
CA HIS A 90 -15.78 -6.44 -5.83
C HIS A 90 -15.72 -7.34 -4.57
N PHE A 91 -15.79 -6.71 -3.39
CA PHE A 91 -15.90 -7.39 -2.10
C PHE A 91 -17.33 -7.22 -1.59
N ASP A 92 -18.00 -8.31 -1.30
CA ASP A 92 -19.21 -8.30 -0.50
C ASP A 92 -18.88 -8.35 1.00
N GLU A 93 -19.90 -8.23 1.85
CA GLU A 93 -19.72 -8.25 3.31
C GLU A 93 -19.13 -9.58 3.80
N ASN A 94 -19.48 -10.70 3.18
CA ASN A 94 -18.94 -12.01 3.53
C ASN A 94 -17.46 -12.11 3.17
N ASP A 95 -17.06 -11.59 2.01
CA ASP A 95 -15.65 -11.53 1.58
C ASP A 95 -14.82 -10.69 2.57
N ILE A 96 -15.33 -9.53 2.99
CA ILE A 96 -14.68 -8.63 3.96
C ILE A 96 -14.54 -9.33 5.33
N ASN A 97 -15.61 -9.94 5.82
CA ASN A 97 -15.60 -10.66 7.10
C ASN A 97 -14.68 -11.89 7.07
N LEU A 98 -14.63 -12.60 5.95
CA LEU A 98 -13.71 -13.72 5.76
C LEU A 98 -12.25 -13.26 5.78
N LEU A 99 -11.92 -12.18 5.08
CA LEU A 99 -10.57 -11.62 5.06
C LEU A 99 -10.15 -11.13 6.45
N ARG A 100 -11.04 -10.43 7.17
CA ARG A 100 -10.82 -10.02 8.57
C ARG A 100 -10.53 -11.22 9.46
N LYS A 101 -11.34 -12.26 9.41
CA LYS A 101 -11.16 -13.48 10.19
C LYS A 101 -9.83 -14.18 9.89
N ILE A 102 -9.40 -14.19 8.64
CA ILE A 102 -8.08 -14.74 8.27
C ILE A 102 -6.96 -13.94 8.91
N ILE A 103 -7.02 -12.61 8.87
CA ILE A 103 -6.04 -11.72 9.52
C ILE A 103 -6.00 -11.99 11.02
N GLU A 104 -7.16 -12.02 11.68
CA GLU A 104 -7.28 -12.27 13.13
C GLU A 104 -6.72 -13.62 13.53
N ASN A 105 -7.02 -14.68 12.80
CA ASN A 105 -6.47 -16.02 13.07
C ASN A 105 -4.95 -16.03 12.99
N ILE A 106 -4.37 -15.43 11.93
CA ILE A 106 -2.92 -15.33 11.79
C ILE A 106 -2.32 -14.53 12.96
N MET A 107 -2.94 -13.42 13.33
CA MET A 107 -2.47 -12.54 14.41
C MET A 107 -2.55 -13.23 15.78
N ASN A 108 -3.60 -13.99 16.06
CA ASN A 108 -3.73 -14.75 17.31
C ASN A 108 -2.61 -15.78 17.48
N ASP A 109 -2.21 -16.45 16.37
CA ASP A 109 -1.12 -17.43 16.39
C ASP A 109 0.27 -16.77 16.44
N ASN A 110 0.36 -15.47 16.14
CA ASN A 110 1.63 -14.76 15.96
C ASN A 110 1.73 -13.45 16.75
N ARG A 111 1.12 -13.41 17.95
CA ARG A 111 1.25 -12.28 18.89
C ARG A 111 0.81 -10.93 18.29
N GLY A 112 -0.26 -10.93 17.51
CA GLY A 112 -0.78 -9.72 16.89
C GLY A 112 -0.03 -9.26 15.62
N TYR A 113 0.76 -10.15 15.01
CA TYR A 113 1.50 -9.90 13.79
C TYR A 113 1.04 -10.77 12.62
N CYS A 114 1.05 -10.19 11.42
CA CYS A 114 0.83 -10.88 10.15
C CYS A 114 1.75 -10.27 9.08
N SER A 115 2.33 -11.07 8.19
CA SER A 115 3.01 -10.56 6.99
C SER A 115 2.10 -10.63 5.76
N ASP A 116 2.40 -9.82 4.74
CA ASP A 116 1.70 -9.85 3.45
C ASP A 116 1.69 -11.26 2.83
N THR A 117 2.81 -11.96 2.94
CA THR A 117 2.97 -13.33 2.42
C THR A 117 2.16 -14.35 3.24
N MET A 118 2.12 -14.23 4.57
CA MET A 118 1.28 -15.09 5.42
C MET A 118 -0.19 -14.92 5.08
N LEU A 119 -0.64 -13.67 4.92
CA LEU A 119 -2.01 -13.35 4.56
C LEU A 119 -2.38 -13.95 3.20
N TYR A 120 -1.55 -13.71 2.18
CA TYR A 120 -1.80 -14.21 0.84
C TYR A 120 -1.83 -15.74 0.78
N ASN A 121 -0.86 -16.42 1.41
CA ASN A 121 -0.84 -17.88 1.46
C ASN A 121 -2.06 -18.46 2.19
N SER A 122 -2.51 -17.82 3.25
CA SER A 122 -3.70 -18.23 3.98
C SER A 122 -4.97 -18.06 3.14
N THR A 123 -5.12 -16.96 2.40
CA THR A 123 -6.27 -16.76 1.50
C THR A 123 -6.27 -17.75 0.33
N LEU A 124 -5.11 -18.10 -0.23
CA LEU A 124 -4.99 -19.18 -1.22
C LEU A 124 -5.40 -20.53 -0.66
N LYS A 125 -4.92 -20.88 0.54
CA LYS A 125 -5.27 -22.13 1.22
C LYS A 125 -6.78 -22.26 1.48
N ASN A 126 -7.42 -21.15 1.83
CA ASN A 126 -8.87 -21.09 2.05
C ASN A 126 -9.67 -20.96 0.73
N LYS A 127 -9.02 -20.97 -0.43
CA LYS A 127 -9.65 -20.84 -1.76
C LYS A 127 -10.61 -19.66 -1.84
N CYS A 128 -10.19 -18.51 -1.33
CA CYS A 128 -11.01 -17.29 -1.28
C CYS A 128 -11.32 -16.77 -2.68
N SER A 129 -12.59 -16.78 -3.09
CA SER A 129 -13.03 -16.36 -4.42
C SER A 129 -12.79 -14.88 -4.70
N PHE A 130 -12.70 -14.05 -3.66
CA PHE A 130 -12.42 -12.62 -3.81
C PHE A 130 -11.04 -12.32 -4.44
N LEU A 131 -10.08 -13.26 -4.38
CA LEU A 131 -8.80 -13.09 -5.06
C LEU A 131 -8.98 -13.01 -6.58
N GLU A 132 -9.76 -13.92 -7.16
CA GLU A 132 -10.05 -13.95 -8.60
C GLU A 132 -10.98 -12.82 -9.00
N LYS A 133 -12.08 -12.60 -8.27
CA LYS A 133 -13.04 -11.50 -8.51
C LYS A 133 -12.34 -10.14 -8.62
N ASN A 134 -11.28 -9.91 -7.84
CA ASN A 134 -10.57 -8.64 -7.77
C ASN A 134 -9.20 -8.66 -8.48
N ASN A 135 -8.87 -9.74 -9.21
CA ASN A 135 -7.59 -9.89 -9.90
C ASN A 135 -6.37 -9.71 -8.97
N ILE A 136 -6.48 -10.18 -7.71
CA ILE A 136 -5.41 -10.13 -6.69
C ILE A 136 -4.47 -11.30 -6.92
N LYS A 137 -3.27 -11.03 -7.44
CA LYS A 137 -2.31 -12.06 -7.89
C LYS A 137 -1.04 -12.15 -7.06
N SER A 138 -0.87 -11.27 -6.10
CA SER A 138 0.36 -11.21 -5.30
C SER A 138 0.09 -10.83 -3.85
N PRO A 139 1.01 -11.15 -2.93
CA PRO A 139 0.97 -10.66 -1.56
C PRO A 139 0.86 -9.14 -1.48
N MET A 140 1.53 -8.43 -2.40
CA MET A 140 1.52 -6.97 -2.45
C MET A 140 0.13 -6.41 -2.79
N ASN A 141 -0.56 -6.98 -3.78
CA ASN A 141 -1.91 -6.55 -4.13
C ASN A 141 -2.85 -6.73 -2.93
N LEU A 142 -2.84 -7.93 -2.31
CA LEU A 142 -3.69 -8.21 -1.16
C LEU A 142 -3.36 -7.32 0.04
N PHE A 143 -2.07 -7.03 0.27
CA PHE A 143 -1.66 -6.11 1.33
C PHE A 143 -2.28 -4.72 1.17
N TYR A 144 -2.23 -4.13 -0.02
CA TYR A 144 -2.78 -2.80 -0.25
C TYR A 144 -4.31 -2.78 -0.25
N VAL A 145 -4.95 -3.86 -0.70
CA VAL A 145 -6.41 -4.03 -0.56
C VAL A 145 -6.79 -4.14 0.92
N ALA A 146 -6.11 -4.98 1.70
CA ALA A 146 -6.35 -5.11 3.13
C ALA A 146 -6.11 -3.80 3.88
N ASN A 147 -5.02 -3.08 3.55
CA ASN A 147 -4.77 -1.74 4.10
C ASN A 147 -5.93 -0.78 3.80
N HIS A 148 -6.44 -0.78 2.57
CA HIS A 148 -7.56 0.08 2.20
C HIS A 148 -8.86 -0.28 2.96
N LEU A 149 -9.12 -1.58 3.17
CA LEU A 149 -10.34 -2.06 3.84
C LEU A 149 -10.29 -1.90 5.37
N PHE A 150 -9.10 -2.01 5.98
CA PHE A 150 -8.94 -2.18 7.43
C PHE A 150 -7.94 -1.20 8.08
N TYR A 151 -7.64 -0.07 7.47
CA TYR A 151 -6.69 0.93 8.01
C TYR A 151 -7.10 1.45 9.40
N ASP A 152 -8.39 1.38 9.74
CA ASP A 152 -8.90 1.77 11.06
C ASP A 152 -8.74 0.67 12.11
N GLU A 153 -8.55 -0.60 11.69
CA GLU A 153 -8.50 -1.76 12.58
C GLU A 153 -7.07 -2.22 12.86
N TYR A 154 -6.18 -2.09 11.87
CA TYR A 154 -4.80 -2.57 11.95
C TYR A 154 -3.81 -1.49 11.52
N ASP A 155 -2.56 -1.69 11.90
CA ASP A 155 -1.43 -0.87 11.48
C ASP A 155 -0.70 -1.54 10.32
N PHE A 156 -0.51 -0.82 9.21
CA PHE A 156 0.08 -1.33 7.98
C PHE A 156 1.40 -0.64 7.64
N ARG A 157 2.49 -1.40 7.58
CA ARG A 157 3.79 -0.97 7.03
C ARG A 157 4.41 -2.14 6.28
N ARG A 158 4.24 -2.17 4.96
CA ARG A 158 4.63 -3.30 4.13
C ARG A 158 6.06 -3.81 4.42
N PRO A 159 6.24 -5.13 4.57
CA PRO A 159 5.26 -6.23 4.44
C PRO A 159 4.46 -6.53 5.72
N HIS A 160 4.53 -5.68 6.71
CA HIS A 160 4.04 -5.89 8.08
C HIS A 160 2.61 -5.39 8.27
N ILE A 161 1.79 -6.21 8.90
CA ILE A 161 0.43 -5.89 9.37
C ILE A 161 0.42 -6.23 10.86
N CYS A 162 0.09 -5.27 11.71
CA CYS A 162 0.10 -5.43 13.15
C CYS A 162 -1.25 -5.06 13.75
N LYS A 163 -1.61 -5.71 14.85
CA LYS A 163 -2.75 -5.26 15.64
C LYS A 163 -2.48 -3.84 16.15
N LYS A 164 -3.48 -2.98 16.05
CA LYS A 164 -3.37 -1.56 16.44
C LYS A 164 -2.95 -1.43 17.90
N GLY A 165 -2.06 -0.49 18.17
CA GLY A 165 -1.59 -0.16 19.53
C GLY A 165 -0.50 -1.10 20.10
N ILE A 166 -0.02 -2.10 19.35
CA ILE A 166 1.15 -2.90 19.79
C ILE A 166 2.44 -2.07 19.71
N PHE A 167 2.54 -1.18 18.73
CA PHE A 167 3.70 -0.33 18.53
C PHE A 167 3.27 1.14 18.51
N GLU A 168 3.98 2.00 19.23
CA GLU A 168 3.83 3.46 19.08
C GLU A 168 4.27 3.90 17.68
N ASN A 169 5.37 3.30 17.18
CA ASN A 169 5.86 3.48 15.83
C ASN A 169 6.22 2.12 15.24
N ILE A 170 5.57 1.76 14.13
CA ILE A 170 5.92 0.55 13.40
C ILE A 170 7.26 0.78 12.71
N SER A 171 8.31 0.15 13.23
CA SER A 171 9.60 0.02 12.57
C SER A 171 9.93 -1.46 12.37
N VAL A 172 10.72 -1.74 11.33
CA VAL A 172 11.18 -3.11 11.04
C VAL A 172 11.93 -3.69 12.24
N LYS A 173 12.74 -2.86 12.91
CA LYS A 173 13.48 -3.18 14.12
C LYS A 173 12.56 -3.52 15.31
N ASN A 174 11.60 -2.64 15.63
CA ASN A 174 10.69 -2.87 16.76
C ASN A 174 9.86 -4.15 16.57
N ILE A 175 9.44 -4.44 15.35
CA ILE A 175 8.76 -5.70 15.02
C ILE A 175 9.66 -6.90 15.29
N ALA A 176 10.91 -6.86 14.83
CA ALA A 176 11.84 -7.95 15.02
C ALA A 176 12.15 -8.20 16.50
N LEU A 177 12.45 -7.15 17.27
CA LEU A 177 12.68 -7.24 18.71
C LEU A 177 11.46 -7.79 19.46
N TYR A 178 10.27 -7.31 19.12
CA TYR A 178 9.03 -7.83 19.69
C TYR A 178 8.82 -9.32 19.40
N LEU A 179 9.07 -9.77 18.19
CA LEU A 179 8.94 -11.18 17.80
C LEU A 179 10.02 -12.06 18.45
N LEU A 180 11.22 -11.52 18.68
CA LEU A 180 12.31 -12.15 19.43
C LEU A 180 12.10 -12.13 20.96
N ASN A 181 11.07 -11.47 21.50
CA ASN A 181 10.85 -11.24 22.92
C ASN A 181 11.80 -10.21 23.56
N ASN A 182 12.29 -9.24 22.82
CA ASN A 182 13.25 -8.23 23.28
C ASN A 182 14.43 -8.87 24.07
N PRO A 183 15.18 -9.81 23.49
CA PRO A 183 16.24 -10.51 24.18
C PRO A 183 17.45 -9.58 24.39
N GLU A 184 18.26 -9.87 25.42
CA GLU A 184 19.58 -9.22 25.59
C GLU A 184 20.57 -9.72 24.52
N GLU A 185 20.43 -10.98 24.11
CA GLU A 185 21.18 -11.61 23.02
C GLU A 185 20.31 -12.59 22.25
N PHE A 186 20.61 -12.83 21.01
CA PHE A 186 19.95 -13.85 20.16
C PHE A 186 20.92 -14.46 19.16
N SER A 187 20.69 -15.74 18.84
CA SER A 187 21.44 -16.44 17.81
C SER A 187 20.87 -16.20 16.41
N TYR A 188 21.69 -16.36 15.38
CA TYR A 188 21.22 -16.37 14.00
C TYR A 188 20.16 -17.45 13.74
N GLN A 189 20.24 -18.58 14.46
CA GLN A 189 19.24 -19.65 14.34
C GLN A 189 17.86 -19.22 14.87
N GLU A 190 17.80 -18.50 16.00
CA GLU A 190 16.54 -17.96 16.52
C GLU A 190 15.95 -16.92 15.58
N TYR A 191 16.79 -16.04 15.06
CA TYR A 191 16.39 -15.09 14.03
C TYR A 191 15.84 -15.80 12.78
N SER A 192 16.55 -16.80 12.25
CA SER A 192 16.14 -17.58 11.08
C SER A 192 14.77 -18.25 11.28
N LYS A 193 14.52 -18.82 12.47
CA LYS A 193 13.20 -19.40 12.81
C LYS A 193 12.07 -18.36 12.69
N ILE A 194 12.32 -17.12 13.10
CA ILE A 194 11.34 -16.04 12.96
C ILE A 194 11.15 -15.68 11.49
N VAL A 195 12.23 -15.52 10.72
CA VAL A 195 12.16 -15.27 9.27
C VAL A 195 11.30 -16.31 8.57
N ASP A 196 11.54 -17.59 8.85
CA ASP A 196 10.79 -18.69 8.26
C ASP A 196 9.32 -18.70 8.70
N LYS A 197 9.06 -18.48 9.98
CA LYS A 197 7.72 -18.43 10.55
C LYS A 197 6.90 -17.27 9.96
N MET A 198 7.51 -16.09 9.85
CA MET A 198 6.86 -14.87 9.36
C MET A 198 6.85 -14.78 7.83
N LYS A 199 7.48 -15.75 7.14
CA LYS A 199 7.58 -15.79 5.67
C LYS A 199 8.18 -14.52 5.08
N TRP A 200 9.19 -13.96 5.76
CA TRP A 200 9.91 -12.80 5.25
C TRP A 200 10.74 -13.16 4.03
N SER A 201 10.77 -12.29 3.04
CA SER A 201 11.68 -12.43 1.90
C SER A 201 13.13 -12.23 2.36
N ILE A 202 14.09 -12.71 1.56
CA ILE A 202 15.53 -12.50 1.80
C ILE A 202 15.83 -11.01 1.96
N VAL A 203 15.22 -10.14 1.13
CA VAL A 203 15.40 -8.69 1.20
C VAL A 203 14.84 -8.14 2.52
N THR A 204 13.64 -8.55 2.91
CA THR A 204 13.02 -8.12 4.18
C THR A 204 13.88 -8.58 5.35
N SER A 205 14.30 -9.84 5.36
CA SER A 205 15.18 -10.40 6.39
C SER A 205 16.50 -9.65 6.51
N GLY A 206 17.17 -9.37 5.39
CA GLY A 206 18.42 -8.60 5.39
C GLY A 206 18.24 -7.18 5.94
N MET A 207 17.16 -6.49 5.56
CA MET A 207 16.84 -5.16 6.11
C MET A 207 16.59 -5.20 7.63
N VAL A 208 15.85 -6.22 8.11
CA VAL A 208 15.60 -6.40 9.54
C VAL A 208 16.90 -6.60 10.30
N LEU A 209 17.74 -7.53 9.82
CA LEU A 209 19.01 -7.84 10.46
C LEU A 209 19.94 -6.63 10.51
N SER A 210 20.06 -5.88 9.40
CA SER A 210 20.85 -4.65 9.33
C SER A 210 20.38 -3.59 10.34
N ASN A 211 19.07 -3.46 10.54
CA ASN A 211 18.53 -2.53 11.55
C ASN A 211 18.79 -3.01 13.01
N LEU A 212 18.88 -4.33 13.23
CA LEU A 212 19.22 -4.88 14.54
C LEU A 212 20.71 -4.68 14.89
N GLU A 213 21.59 -4.67 13.90
CA GLU A 213 23.04 -4.43 14.08
C GLU A 213 23.35 -3.05 14.67
N GLU A 214 22.44 -2.12 14.67
CA GLU A 214 22.59 -0.84 15.38
C GLU A 214 22.59 -0.99 16.91
N GLU A 215 21.98 -2.06 17.46
CA GLU A 215 21.89 -2.32 18.92
C GLU A 215 22.66 -3.58 19.34
N TYR A 216 22.81 -4.54 18.44
CA TYR A 216 23.43 -5.83 18.74
C TYR A 216 24.76 -6.00 18.02
N TYR A 217 25.83 -6.20 18.78
CA TYR A 217 27.14 -6.48 18.21
C TYR A 217 27.24 -7.95 17.81
N ARG A 218 27.72 -8.23 16.61
CA ARG A 218 28.04 -9.60 16.18
C ARG A 218 29.17 -10.16 17.05
N ASN A 219 28.93 -11.27 17.71
CA ASN A 219 29.96 -12.01 18.37
C ASN A 219 30.82 -12.74 17.32
N SER A 220 32.15 -12.58 17.35
CA SER A 220 33.10 -13.18 16.39
C SER A 220 33.11 -14.70 16.39
N LYS A 221 32.44 -15.35 17.34
CA LYS A 221 32.32 -16.81 17.43
C LYS A 221 31.23 -17.40 16.50
N ASP A 222 30.35 -16.58 15.95
CA ASP A 222 29.24 -17.00 15.08
C ASP A 222 29.54 -16.79 13.58
N LYS A 223 30.83 -16.94 13.21
CA LYS A 223 31.27 -16.91 11.81
C LYS A 223 31.11 -18.27 11.14
#